data_586e8f3fd890178447e8702a80bb6907
#
_entry.id   586e8f3fd890178447e8702a80bb6907
#
_cell.length_a   1.000
_cell.length_b   1.000
_cell.length_c   1.000
_cell.angle_alpha   90.00
_cell.angle_beta   90.00
_cell.angle_gamma   90.00
#
_symmetry.space_group_name_H-M   'P 1'
#
loop_
_entity.id
_entity.type
_entity.pdbx_description
1 polymer ?
#
loop_
_entity_poly.entity_id
_entity_poly.type
_entity_poly.pdbx_seq_one_letter_code
_entity_poly.pdbx_strand_id
1 'polypeptide(L)'
;YDSGIITAILELKLLEYLGIKPIIDKCVNCNSTNDIVTISSYKGGYLCKNCVGNETIFNVKTLKLIRMFYYVDIDKITKLEISPNIKKELNLFINEYYDRYAGLYLKSKSYLEEFSSLKE
;
A
#
# COMPACT_ATOMS: atom_id res chain seq x y z
N TYR A 1 -1.48 17.59 -10.52
CA TYR A 1 -1.60 16.28 -9.87
C TYR A 1 -0.79 16.23 -8.57
N ASP A 2 -1.06 15.23 -7.76
CA ASP A 2 -0.48 15.12 -6.44
C ASP A 2 0.76 14.21 -6.46
N SER A 3 1.92 14.79 -6.15
CA SER A 3 3.18 14.04 -6.13
C SER A 3 3.20 12.93 -5.07
N GLY A 4 2.45 13.10 -3.97
CA GLY A 4 2.32 12.07 -2.94
C GLY A 4 1.62 10.83 -3.45
N ILE A 5 0.65 10.98 -4.34
CA ILE A 5 -0.06 9.86 -4.96
C ILE A 5 0.88 9.10 -5.89
N ILE A 6 1.67 9.80 -6.68
CA ILE A 6 2.64 9.17 -7.57
C ILE A 6 3.66 8.37 -6.77
N THR A 7 4.15 8.94 -5.68
CA THR A 7 5.07 8.25 -4.77
C THR A 7 4.43 6.96 -4.23
N ALA A 8 3.17 7.03 -3.80
CA ALA A 8 2.45 5.87 -3.28
C ALA A 8 2.31 4.77 -4.34
N ILE A 9 1.97 5.15 -5.58
CA ILE A 9 1.86 4.19 -6.68
C ILE A 9 3.18 3.49 -6.93
N LEU A 10 4.27 4.26 -6.98
CA LEU A 10 5.60 3.72 -7.23
C LEU A 10 6.04 2.80 -6.09
N GLU A 11 5.76 3.16 -4.85
CA GLU A 11 6.08 2.32 -3.71
C GLU A 11 5.32 0.99 -3.74
N LEU A 12 4.04 1.01 -4.09
CA LEU A 12 3.25 -0.22 -4.24
C LEU A 12 3.76 -1.09 -5.39
N LYS A 13 4.09 -0.48 -6.53
CA LYS A 13 4.64 -1.22 -7.67
C LYS A 13 6.01 -1.80 -7.36
N LEU A 14 6.81 -1.13 -6.55
CA LEU A 14 8.10 -1.64 -6.12
C LEU A 14 7.94 -2.89 -5.26
N LEU A 15 6.91 -2.95 -4.42
CA LEU A 15 6.61 -4.16 -3.64
C LEU A 15 6.36 -5.36 -4.56
N GLU A 16 5.66 -5.15 -5.65
CA GLU A 16 5.45 -6.20 -6.66
C GLU A 16 6.76 -6.62 -7.30
N TYR A 17 7.59 -5.66 -7.67
CA TYR A 17 8.91 -5.93 -8.24
C TYR A 17 9.80 -6.72 -7.27
N LEU A 18 9.73 -6.42 -5.98
CA LEU A 18 10.50 -7.10 -4.95
C LEU A 18 9.95 -8.50 -4.60
N GLY A 19 8.80 -8.86 -5.15
CA GLY A 19 8.17 -10.15 -4.90
C GLY A 19 7.42 -10.24 -3.58
N ILE A 20 7.11 -9.10 -2.98
CA ILE A 20 6.40 -9.04 -1.69
C ILE A 20 5.07 -8.27 -1.79
N LYS A 21 4.47 -8.27 -2.97
CA LYS A 21 3.19 -7.63 -3.22
C LYS A 21 2.11 -8.15 -2.25
N PRO A 22 1.31 -7.25 -1.65
CA PRO A 22 0.18 -7.71 -0.82
C PRO A 22 -0.86 -8.45 -1.66
N ILE A 23 -1.55 -9.38 -1.04
CA ILE A 23 -2.61 -10.13 -1.71
C ILE A 23 -3.87 -9.26 -1.70
N ILE A 24 -4.31 -8.83 -2.88
CA ILE A 24 -5.42 -7.89 -3.05
C ILE A 24 -6.56 -8.45 -3.90
N ASP A 25 -6.55 -9.75 -4.14
CA ASP A 25 -7.60 -10.41 -4.93
C ASP A 25 -8.56 -11.21 -4.06
N LYS A 26 -8.15 -11.54 -2.84
CA LYS A 26 -8.92 -12.37 -1.93
C LYS A 26 -8.44 -12.18 -0.50
N CYS A 27 -9.21 -12.68 0.47
CA CYS A 27 -8.78 -12.73 1.86
C CYS A 27 -7.56 -13.65 1.99
N VAL A 28 -6.49 -13.16 2.61
CA VAL A 28 -5.25 -13.94 2.75
C VAL A 28 -5.42 -15.15 3.67
N ASN A 29 -6.44 -15.12 4.53
CA ASN A 29 -6.64 -16.16 5.54
C ASN A 29 -7.55 -17.28 5.06
N CYS A 30 -8.68 -16.95 4.44
CA CYS A 30 -9.70 -17.95 4.05
C CYS A 30 -9.94 -18.03 2.54
N ASN A 31 -9.27 -17.19 1.75
CA ASN A 31 -9.40 -17.12 0.30
C ASN A 31 -10.76 -16.63 -0.20
N SER A 32 -11.59 -16.06 0.67
CA SER A 32 -12.86 -15.47 0.26
C SER A 32 -12.66 -14.22 -0.59
N THR A 33 -13.46 -14.07 -1.64
CA THR A 33 -13.46 -12.87 -2.47
C THR A 33 -14.55 -11.89 -2.05
N ASN A 34 -15.37 -12.28 -1.09
CA ASN A 34 -16.51 -11.49 -0.61
C ASN A 34 -16.23 -10.91 0.77
N ASP A 35 -16.93 -9.82 1.10
CA ASP A 35 -16.90 -9.19 2.42
C ASP A 35 -15.50 -8.76 2.87
N ILE A 36 -14.69 -8.32 1.93
CA ILE A 36 -13.37 -7.75 2.25
C ILE A 36 -13.58 -6.42 2.97
N VAL A 37 -13.05 -6.30 4.18
CA VAL A 37 -13.28 -5.12 5.02
C VAL A 37 -12.01 -4.32 5.30
N THR A 38 -10.83 -4.92 5.14
CA THR A 38 -9.58 -4.20 5.37
C THR A 38 -8.42 -4.86 4.64
N ILE A 39 -7.26 -4.22 4.72
CA ILE A 39 -6.00 -4.77 4.26
C ILE A 39 -5.04 -4.74 5.44
N SER A 40 -4.33 -5.82 5.67
CA SER A 40 -3.43 -5.95 6.82
C SER A 40 -1.98 -6.05 6.38
N SER A 41 -1.13 -5.18 6.91
CA SER A 41 0.32 -5.28 6.72
C SER A 41 0.86 -6.50 7.44
N TYR A 42 0.27 -6.83 8.58
CA TYR A 42 0.70 -8.00 9.36
C TYR A 42 0.42 -9.32 8.65
N LYS A 43 -0.77 -9.43 8.04
CA LYS A 43 -1.18 -10.66 7.33
C LYS A 43 -0.75 -10.67 5.86
N GLY A 44 -0.37 -9.54 5.32
CA GLY A 44 0.13 -9.46 3.94
C GLY A 44 -0.94 -9.28 2.88
N GLY A 45 -2.10 -8.76 3.20
CA GLY A 45 -3.12 -8.49 2.21
C GLY A 45 -4.52 -8.30 2.78
N TYR A 46 -5.52 -8.53 1.93
CA TYR A 46 -6.92 -8.33 2.28
C TYR A 46 -7.39 -9.30 3.36
N LEU A 47 -8.28 -8.82 4.22
CA LEU A 47 -8.98 -9.63 5.20
C LEU A 47 -10.49 -9.42 5.06
N CYS A 48 -11.24 -10.52 5.12
CA CYS A 48 -12.69 -10.46 5.09
C CYS A 48 -13.25 -10.22 6.50
N LYS A 49 -14.56 -9.99 6.54
CA LYS A 49 -15.30 -9.73 7.78
C LYS A 49 -15.04 -10.78 8.87
N ASN A 50 -14.94 -12.04 8.48
CA ASN A 50 -14.76 -13.15 9.43
C ASN A 50 -13.32 -13.31 9.90
N CYS A 51 -12.35 -12.77 9.16
CA CYS A 51 -10.93 -12.95 9.44
C CYS A 51 -10.24 -11.71 10.00
N VAL A 52 -10.93 -10.57 10.01
CA VAL A 52 -10.32 -9.28 10.36
C VAL A 52 -9.87 -9.21 11.83
N GLY A 53 -10.55 -9.89 12.73
CA GLY A 53 -10.19 -9.86 14.15
C GLY A 53 -10.09 -8.43 14.71
N ASN A 54 -8.96 -8.13 15.33
CA ASN A 54 -8.69 -6.83 15.91
C ASN A 54 -7.88 -5.90 15.00
N GLU A 55 -7.73 -6.25 13.72
CA GLU A 55 -6.99 -5.43 12.77
C GLU A 55 -7.70 -4.10 12.53
N THR A 56 -6.92 -3.07 12.20
CA THR A 56 -7.46 -1.76 11.85
C THR A 56 -8.29 -1.87 10.57
N ILE A 57 -9.50 -1.31 10.59
CA ILE A 57 -10.37 -1.33 9.41
C ILE A 57 -10.18 -0.03 8.62
N PHE A 58 -9.64 -0.15 7.42
CA PHE A 58 -9.47 0.98 6.51
C PHE A 58 -10.75 1.26 5.74
N ASN A 59 -10.87 2.48 5.24
CA ASN A 59 -11.99 2.86 4.38
C ASN A 59 -11.98 2.01 3.10
N VAL A 60 -13.16 1.62 2.64
CA VAL A 60 -13.31 0.84 1.40
C VAL A 60 -12.65 1.54 0.21
N LYS A 61 -12.69 2.87 0.18
CA LYS A 61 -12.05 3.65 -0.88
C LYS A 61 -10.53 3.45 -0.89
N THR A 62 -9.91 3.33 0.28
CA THR A 62 -8.47 3.03 0.39
C THR A 62 -8.16 1.67 -0.22
N LEU A 63 -8.98 0.66 0.09
CA LEU A 63 -8.80 -0.70 -0.46
C LEU A 63 -8.91 -0.70 -1.98
N LYS A 64 -9.91 0.00 -2.51
CA LYS A 64 -10.12 0.10 -3.95
C LYS A 64 -8.98 0.84 -4.64
N LEU A 65 -8.44 1.87 -4.01
CA LEU A 65 -7.31 2.62 -4.56
C LEU A 65 -6.06 1.76 -4.64
N ILE A 66 -5.76 0.99 -3.59
CA ILE A 66 -4.59 0.11 -3.58
C ILE A 66 -4.68 -0.88 -4.73
N ARG A 67 -5.85 -1.49 -4.92
CA ARG A 67 -6.08 -2.42 -6.03
C ARG A 67 -5.93 -1.72 -7.38
N MET A 68 -6.51 -0.53 -7.51
CA MET A 68 -6.43 0.27 -8.73
C MET A 68 -4.98 0.58 -9.09
N PHE A 69 -4.16 0.93 -8.10
CA PHE A 69 -2.75 1.28 -8.32
C PHE A 69 -1.95 0.11 -8.90
N TYR A 70 -2.36 -1.13 -8.64
CA TYR A 70 -1.70 -2.29 -9.23
C TYR A 70 -2.19 -2.62 -10.64
N TYR A 71 -3.45 -2.34 -10.95
CA TYR A 71 -4.07 -2.83 -12.18
C TYR A 71 -4.36 -1.77 -13.24
N VAL A 72 -4.23 -0.50 -12.91
CA VAL A 72 -4.54 0.60 -13.84
C VAL A 72 -3.25 1.36 -14.18
N ASP A 73 -3.19 1.88 -15.41
CA ASP A 73 -2.04 2.67 -15.85
C ASP A 73 -1.91 3.94 -15.03
N ILE A 74 -0.66 4.30 -14.71
CA ILE A 74 -0.35 5.47 -13.90
C ILE A 74 -0.94 6.76 -14.47
N ASP A 75 -0.98 6.90 -15.79
CA ASP A 75 -1.52 8.09 -16.46
C ASP A 75 -2.98 8.34 -16.15
N LYS A 76 -3.73 7.26 -15.94
CA LYS A 76 -5.16 7.36 -15.61
C LYS A 76 -5.39 7.68 -14.13
N ILE A 77 -4.45 7.31 -13.28
CA ILE A 77 -4.57 7.46 -11.83
C ILE A 77 -4.18 8.87 -11.39
N THR A 78 -3.20 9.49 -12.04
CA THR A 78 -2.65 10.79 -11.63
C THR A 78 -3.66 11.94 -11.65
N LYS A 79 -4.79 11.75 -12.31
CA LYS A 79 -5.86 12.73 -12.38
C LYS A 79 -6.89 12.60 -11.27
N LEU A 80 -6.77 11.59 -10.41
CA LEU A 80 -7.72 11.37 -9.32
C LEU A 80 -7.50 12.38 -8.19
N GLU A 81 -8.61 12.88 -7.68
CA GLU A 81 -8.61 13.66 -6.44
C GLU A 81 -8.89 12.71 -5.29
N ILE A 82 -8.01 12.69 -4.31
CA ILE A 82 -8.09 11.79 -3.17
C ILE A 82 -8.15 12.63 -1.90
N SER A 83 -9.13 12.33 -1.03
CA SER A 83 -9.28 13.08 0.22
C SER A 83 -8.05 12.90 1.12
N PRO A 84 -7.75 13.89 1.98
CA PRO A 84 -6.62 13.78 2.91
C PRO A 84 -6.69 12.56 3.82
N ASN A 85 -7.89 12.16 4.25
CA ASN A 85 -8.07 10.98 5.10
C ASN A 85 -7.66 9.69 4.40
N ILE A 86 -8.03 9.55 3.13
CA ILE A 86 -7.69 8.37 2.33
C ILE A 86 -6.18 8.34 2.06
N LYS A 87 -5.56 9.49 1.77
CA LYS A 87 -4.11 9.57 1.60
C LYS A 87 -3.38 9.13 2.86
N LYS A 88 -3.88 9.55 4.01
CA LYS A 88 -3.29 9.22 5.31
C LYS A 88 -3.35 7.71 5.57
N GLU A 89 -4.50 7.08 5.30
CA GLU A 89 -4.65 5.63 5.44
C GLU A 89 -3.73 4.89 4.48
N LEU A 90 -3.66 5.35 3.25
CA LEU A 90 -2.81 4.76 2.22
C LEU A 90 -1.33 4.80 2.64
N ASN A 91 -0.86 5.96 3.09
CA ASN A 91 0.51 6.12 3.54
C ASN A 91 0.81 5.29 4.79
N LEU A 92 -0.13 5.22 5.71
CA LEU A 92 0.00 4.40 6.91
C LEU A 92 0.19 2.93 6.55
N PHE A 93 -0.66 2.41 5.65
CA PHE A 93 -0.54 1.03 5.21
C PHE A 93 0.79 0.76 4.52
N ILE A 94 1.19 1.63 3.60
CA ILE A 94 2.44 1.48 2.85
C ILE A 94 3.64 1.48 3.79
N ASN A 95 3.69 2.41 4.73
CA ASN A 95 4.79 2.52 5.68
C ASN A 95 4.87 1.28 6.58
N GLU A 96 3.74 0.80 7.07
CA GLU A 96 3.71 -0.42 7.89
C GLU A 96 4.14 -1.65 7.10
N TYR A 97 3.71 -1.73 5.85
CA TYR A 97 4.05 -2.86 4.99
C TYR A 97 5.55 -2.89 4.70
N TYR A 98 6.13 -1.75 4.36
CA TYR A 98 7.58 -1.65 4.14
C TYR A 98 8.36 -1.98 5.40
N ASP A 99 7.89 -1.52 6.54
CA ASP A 99 8.55 -1.81 7.81
C ASP A 99 8.60 -3.32 8.10
N ARG A 100 7.53 -4.04 7.79
CA ARG A 100 7.43 -5.47 8.05
C ARG A 100 8.13 -6.35 7.02
N TYR A 101 8.01 -6.01 5.75
CA TYR A 101 8.41 -6.91 4.66
C TYR A 101 9.57 -6.40 3.83
N ALA A 102 9.94 -5.16 3.97
CA ALA A 102 11.00 -4.55 3.18
C ALA A 102 11.98 -3.75 4.04
N GLY A 103 12.32 -4.26 5.23
CA GLY A 103 13.22 -3.57 6.16
C GLY A 103 14.53 -3.15 5.51
N LEU A 104 15.09 -4.00 4.65
CA LEU A 104 16.32 -3.66 3.92
C LEU A 104 16.10 -2.49 2.96
N TYR A 105 14.94 -2.45 2.34
CA TYR A 105 14.59 -1.35 1.43
C TYR A 105 14.52 -0.02 2.18
N LEU A 106 13.90 0.00 3.35
CA LEU A 106 13.80 1.21 4.15
C LEU A 106 15.19 1.72 4.58
N LYS A 107 16.08 0.80 4.96
CA LYS A 107 17.46 1.16 5.27
C LYS A 107 18.17 1.74 4.05
N SER A 108 17.99 1.11 2.90
CA SER A 108 18.56 1.61 1.64
C SER A 108 18.02 2.99 1.28
N LYS A 109 16.74 3.21 1.48
CA LYS A 109 16.10 4.50 1.23
C LYS A 109 16.70 5.59 2.14
N SER A 110 16.90 5.26 3.41
CA SER A 110 17.53 6.19 4.36
C SER A 110 18.94 6.54 3.92
N TYR A 111 19.73 5.57 3.51
CA TYR A 111 21.07 5.80 2.97
C TYR A 111 21.04 6.70 1.73
N LEU A 112 20.10 6.45 0.83
CA LEU A 112 19.97 7.25 -0.39
C LEU A 112 19.61 8.70 -0.07
N GLU A 113 18.76 8.91 0.90
CA GLU A 113 18.39 10.25 1.35
C GLU A 113 19.59 10.98 1.97
N GLU A 114 20.35 10.32 2.83
CA GLU A 114 21.57 10.87 3.41
C GLU A 114 22.60 11.19 2.33
N PHE A 115 22.78 10.29 1.39
CA PHE A 115 23.71 10.48 0.29
C PHE A 115 23.31 11.66 -0.59
N SER A 116 22.04 11.83 -0.87
CA SER A 116 21.52 12.98 -1.63
C SER A 116 21.76 14.29 -0.89
N SER A 117 21.57 14.29 0.43
CA SER A 117 21.84 15.48 1.25
C SER A 117 23.32 15.87 1.21
N LEU A 118 24.20 14.89 1.20
CA LEU A 118 25.64 15.16 1.16
C LEU A 118 26.10 15.71 -0.18
N LYS A 119 25.37 15.44 -1.25
CA LYS A 119 25.69 15.95 -2.59
C LYS A 119 25.25 17.37 -2.81
N GLU A 120 24.30 17.82 -2.04
CA GLU A 120 23.81 19.19 -2.12
C GLU A 120 24.69 20.14 -1.33
#